data_047f89a5f242576f2c7d395d02d25621
#
_entry.id   047f89a5f242576f2c7d395d02d25621
#
_cell.length_a   1.000
_cell.length_b   1.000
_cell.length_c   1.000
_cell.angle_alpha   90.00
_cell.angle_beta   90.00
_cell.angle_gamma   90.00
#
_symmetry.space_group_name_H-M   'P 1'
#
loop_
_entity.id
_entity.type
_entity.pdbx_description
1 polymer ?
#
loop_
_entity_poly.entity_id
_entity_poly.type
_entity_poly.pdbx_seq_one_letter_code
_entity_poly.pdbx_strand_id
1 'polypeptide(L)'
;QDRLLLNINRLKIYQNDRIGLVGKNGNGKTTLLHILYKKIVPEEGIVKQFSHCELIPQLKLIESTKSGGEVTRNYIRQALDKNPELLLADEPTTNLDNDYIEKLEQDLKNWHGAFIIVSHDRAFLDNLCTTIWEIEEGRITEYKGNYSNYVEQKELERHREELEYEKYEKEKKRLEKAINIKEQKAQRATKKPKNLSSSESRIKGTKPYFA
;
A
#
# COMPACT_ATOMS: atom_id res chain seq x y z
N GLN A 1 -18.90 -10.93 -6.88
CA GLN A 1 -17.74 -10.33 -7.56
C GLN A 1 -16.50 -10.81 -6.82
N ASP A 2 -15.68 -11.60 -7.49
CA ASP A 2 -14.42 -12.09 -6.95
C ASP A 2 -13.47 -10.89 -6.84
N ARG A 3 -13.07 -10.58 -5.61
CA ARG A 3 -12.14 -9.48 -5.33
C ARG A 3 -10.73 -10.03 -5.43
N LEU A 4 -9.92 -9.49 -6.36
CA LEU A 4 -8.49 -9.75 -6.40
C LEU A 4 -7.86 -9.28 -5.09
N LEU A 5 -7.35 -10.22 -4.30
CA LEU A 5 -6.83 -9.95 -2.95
C LEU A 5 -5.33 -9.68 -2.97
N LEU A 6 -4.59 -10.43 -3.78
CA LEU A 6 -3.14 -10.33 -3.91
C LEU A 6 -2.73 -10.41 -5.39
N ASN A 7 -1.88 -9.49 -5.82
CA ASN A 7 -1.28 -9.46 -7.16
C ASN A 7 0.22 -9.21 -7.02
N ILE A 8 0.96 -10.28 -6.82
CA ILE A 8 2.38 -10.25 -6.48
C ILE A 8 3.16 -10.92 -7.61
N ASN A 9 3.89 -10.15 -8.40
CA ASN A 9 4.66 -10.69 -9.52
C ASN A 9 5.80 -11.60 -9.07
N ARG A 10 6.49 -11.23 -8.01
CA ARG A 10 7.63 -11.99 -7.48
C ARG A 10 7.89 -11.63 -6.02
N LEU A 11 8.05 -12.65 -5.20
CA LEU A 11 8.43 -12.51 -3.80
C LEU A 11 9.57 -13.49 -3.51
N LYS A 12 10.56 -13.07 -2.74
CA LYS A 12 11.66 -13.92 -2.31
C LYS A 12 11.91 -13.72 -0.83
N ILE A 13 12.14 -14.81 -0.14
CA ILE A 13 12.53 -14.85 1.27
C ILE A 13 13.87 -15.54 1.33
N TYR A 14 14.82 -14.92 1.98
CA TYR A 14 16.17 -15.44 2.15
C TYR A 14 16.41 -15.88 3.59
N GLN A 15 17.41 -16.68 3.80
CA GLN A 15 17.85 -17.07 5.13
C GLN A 15 18.17 -15.82 5.96
N ASN A 16 17.73 -15.82 7.23
CA ASN A 16 17.90 -14.72 8.18
C ASN A 16 17.07 -13.45 7.86
N ASP A 17 16.16 -13.46 6.91
CA ASP A 17 15.24 -12.35 6.71
C ASP A 17 14.35 -12.15 7.95
N ARG A 18 14.24 -10.89 8.39
CA ARG A 18 13.48 -10.43 9.55
C ARG A 18 12.37 -9.51 9.07
N ILE A 19 11.23 -10.08 8.68
CA ILE A 19 10.20 -9.36 7.94
C ILE A 19 8.99 -9.11 8.83
N GLY A 20 8.59 -7.84 8.95
CA GLY A 20 7.30 -7.43 9.49
C GLY A 20 6.30 -7.22 8.35
N LEU A 21 5.16 -7.91 8.40
CA LEU A 21 4.12 -7.79 7.39
C LEU A 21 2.99 -6.89 7.90
N VAL A 22 2.82 -5.73 7.27
CA VAL A 22 1.85 -4.71 7.68
C VAL A 22 0.84 -4.41 6.57
N GLY A 23 -0.23 -3.72 6.91
CA GLY A 23 -1.29 -3.32 6.00
C GLY A 23 -2.66 -3.32 6.67
N LYS A 24 -3.65 -2.70 6.03
CA LYS A 24 -5.03 -2.61 6.55
C LYS A 24 -5.66 -4.00 6.73
N ASN A 25 -6.61 -4.11 7.64
CA ASN A 25 -7.36 -5.35 7.81
C ASN A 25 -8.12 -5.70 6.52
N GLY A 26 -8.10 -6.97 6.16
CA GLY A 26 -8.68 -7.46 4.90
C GLY A 26 -7.80 -7.30 3.66
N ASN A 27 -6.57 -6.78 3.77
CA ASN A 27 -5.65 -6.66 2.62
C ASN A 27 -4.91 -7.96 2.27
N GLY A 28 -5.20 -9.08 2.95
CA GLY A 28 -4.64 -10.38 2.58
C GLY A 28 -3.38 -10.80 3.33
N LYS A 29 -3.03 -10.18 4.47
CA LYS A 29 -1.86 -10.58 5.29
C LYS A 29 -1.90 -12.07 5.67
N THR A 30 -2.96 -12.51 6.34
CA THR A 30 -3.19 -13.92 6.70
C THR A 30 -3.23 -14.83 5.48
N THR A 31 -3.86 -14.39 4.39
CA THR A 31 -3.93 -15.15 3.14
C THR A 31 -2.54 -15.37 2.55
N LEU A 32 -1.69 -14.34 2.55
CA LEU A 32 -0.30 -14.47 2.10
C LEU A 32 0.46 -15.49 2.95
N LEU A 33 0.35 -15.42 4.28
CA LEU A 33 0.98 -16.42 5.16
C LEU A 33 0.49 -17.83 4.86
N HIS A 34 -0.82 -18.03 4.62
CA HIS A 34 -1.37 -19.32 4.26
C HIS A 34 -0.90 -19.82 2.88
N ILE A 35 -0.70 -18.92 1.92
CA ILE A 35 -0.13 -19.26 0.60
C ILE A 35 1.34 -19.68 0.76
N LEU A 36 2.14 -18.95 1.53
CA LEU A 36 3.53 -19.28 1.80
C LEU A 36 3.67 -20.60 2.55
N TYR A 37 2.76 -20.87 3.48
CA TYR A 37 2.68 -22.15 4.20
C TYR A 37 2.10 -23.29 3.36
N LYS A 38 1.67 -23.04 2.10
CA LYS A 38 1.00 -23.99 1.19
C LYS A 38 -0.34 -24.53 1.68
N LYS A 39 -1.01 -23.82 2.59
CA LYS A 39 -2.38 -24.15 3.03
C LYS A 39 -3.42 -23.68 2.02
N ILE A 40 -3.13 -22.61 1.29
CA ILE A 40 -3.93 -22.08 0.19
C ILE A 40 -3.11 -22.15 -1.09
N VAL A 41 -3.69 -22.67 -2.15
CA VAL A 41 -3.10 -22.66 -3.49
C VAL A 41 -3.51 -21.34 -4.16
N PRO A 42 -2.56 -20.53 -4.68
CA PRO A 42 -2.92 -19.34 -5.44
C PRO A 42 -3.62 -19.73 -6.75
N GLU A 43 -4.52 -18.87 -7.23
CA GLU A 43 -5.21 -19.08 -8.52
C GLU A 43 -4.23 -19.07 -9.68
N GLU A 44 -3.24 -18.18 -9.61
CA GLU A 44 -2.16 -18.08 -10.60
C GLU A 44 -0.80 -18.07 -9.91
N GLY A 45 0.22 -18.56 -10.59
CA GLY A 45 1.59 -18.55 -10.09
C GLY A 45 1.98 -19.84 -9.35
N ILE A 46 3.19 -19.84 -8.78
CA ILE A 46 3.79 -21.00 -8.11
C ILE A 46 4.52 -20.57 -6.84
N VAL A 47 4.32 -21.30 -5.76
CA VAL A 47 5.11 -21.18 -4.54
C VAL A 47 6.17 -22.28 -4.52
N LYS A 48 7.44 -21.87 -4.64
CA LYS A 48 8.59 -22.76 -4.45
C LYS A 48 9.12 -22.60 -3.04
N GLN A 49 9.10 -23.67 -2.28
CA GLN A 49 9.61 -23.72 -0.92
C GLN A 49 10.74 -24.73 -0.87
N PHE A 50 11.89 -24.31 -0.39
CA PHE A 50 13.12 -25.10 -0.35
C PHE A 50 13.53 -25.51 1.07
N SER A 51 12.76 -25.10 2.07
CA SER A 51 13.08 -25.25 3.47
C SER A 51 11.87 -25.61 4.31
N HIS A 52 12.08 -26.10 5.53
CA HIS A 52 11.02 -26.38 6.49
C HIS A 52 10.41 -25.08 7.00
N CYS A 53 9.09 -24.99 6.90
CA CYS A 53 8.31 -23.82 7.27
C CYS A 53 7.26 -24.19 8.32
N GLU A 54 7.12 -23.39 9.36
CA GLU A 54 6.06 -23.51 10.36
C GLU A 54 5.22 -22.25 10.43
N LEU A 55 3.96 -22.42 10.77
CA LEU A 55 2.98 -21.35 10.90
C LEU A 55 2.41 -21.31 12.32
N ILE A 56 2.57 -20.17 12.97
CA ILE A 56 1.82 -19.80 14.16
C ILE A 56 0.56 -19.06 13.68
N PRO A 57 -0.62 -19.68 13.70
CA PRO A 57 -1.83 -19.05 13.21
C PRO A 57 -2.37 -18.03 14.22
N GLN A 58 -3.18 -17.09 13.72
CA GLN A 58 -3.95 -16.22 14.60
C GLN A 58 -4.93 -17.06 15.43
N LEU A 59 -4.74 -17.06 16.74
CA LEU A 59 -5.57 -17.81 17.68
C LEU A 59 -6.76 -16.97 18.11
N LYS A 60 -7.95 -17.35 17.64
CA LYS A 60 -9.20 -16.81 18.19
C LYS A 60 -9.46 -17.47 19.55
N LEU A 61 -9.86 -16.67 20.53
CA LEU A 61 -10.36 -17.21 21.81
C LEU A 61 -11.59 -18.07 21.54
N ILE A 62 -11.38 -19.39 21.50
CA ILE A 62 -12.48 -20.35 21.60
C ILE A 62 -12.64 -20.61 23.09
N GLU A 63 -13.85 -20.71 23.60
CA GLU A 63 -14.17 -21.09 24.97
C GLU A 63 -13.49 -22.43 25.30
N SER A 64 -12.26 -22.35 25.79
CA SER A 64 -11.49 -23.51 26.23
C SER A 64 -11.22 -23.35 27.73
N THR A 65 -11.05 -24.45 28.42
CA THR A 65 -10.71 -24.51 29.84
C THR A 65 -9.34 -23.91 30.16
N LYS A 66 -8.53 -23.59 29.15
CA LYS A 66 -7.21 -22.95 29.26
C LYS A 66 -7.31 -21.46 28.95
N SER A 67 -6.47 -20.66 29.63
CA SER A 67 -6.37 -19.22 29.29
C SER A 67 -5.87 -19.04 27.86
N GLY A 68 -6.38 -18.02 27.15
CA GLY A 68 -5.96 -17.74 25.78
C GLY A 68 -4.44 -17.58 25.64
N GLY A 69 -3.78 -16.99 26.65
CA GLY A 69 -2.33 -16.86 26.69
C GLY A 69 -1.59 -18.20 26.79
N GLU A 70 -2.11 -19.15 27.57
CA GLU A 70 -1.49 -20.48 27.69
C GLU A 70 -1.56 -21.26 26.36
N VAL A 71 -2.67 -21.14 25.65
CA VAL A 71 -2.84 -21.77 24.34
C VAL A 71 -1.84 -21.15 23.35
N THR A 72 -1.74 -19.82 23.29
CA THR A 72 -0.81 -19.11 22.43
C THR A 72 0.64 -19.53 22.71
N ARG A 73 1.04 -19.54 23.98
CA ARG A 73 2.40 -19.97 24.38
C ARG A 73 2.72 -21.39 23.93
N ASN A 74 1.78 -22.32 24.07
CA ASN A 74 1.98 -23.71 23.65
C ASN A 74 2.16 -23.83 22.12
N TYR A 75 1.39 -23.10 21.34
CA TYR A 75 1.56 -23.06 19.87
C TYR A 75 2.92 -22.50 19.46
N ILE A 76 3.32 -21.36 20.06
CA ILE A 76 4.62 -20.75 19.79
C ILE A 76 5.74 -21.75 20.10
N ARG A 77 5.70 -22.35 21.30
CA ARG A 77 6.70 -23.31 21.72
C ARG A 77 6.80 -24.51 20.78
N GLN A 78 5.66 -25.11 20.43
CA GLN A 78 5.63 -26.23 19.48
C GLN A 78 6.18 -25.87 18.11
N ALA A 79 5.95 -24.66 17.61
CA ALA A 79 6.49 -24.21 16.33
C ALA A 79 8.01 -24.00 16.42
N LEU A 80 8.50 -23.39 17.49
CA LEU A 80 9.93 -23.17 17.72
C LEU A 80 10.71 -24.47 17.96
N ASP A 81 10.14 -25.42 18.72
CA ASP A 81 10.76 -26.73 19.02
C ASP A 81 11.04 -27.55 17.74
N LYS A 82 10.31 -27.31 16.65
CA LYS A 82 10.54 -27.94 15.35
C LYS A 82 11.72 -27.36 14.59
N ASN A 83 12.31 -26.28 15.09
CA ASN A 83 13.45 -25.57 14.51
C ASN A 83 13.31 -25.30 12.98
N PRO A 84 12.21 -24.62 12.54
CA PRO A 84 12.02 -24.34 11.12
C PRO A 84 13.02 -23.33 10.61
N GLU A 85 13.34 -23.39 9.30
CA GLU A 85 14.18 -22.40 8.63
C GLU A 85 13.37 -21.13 8.26
N LEU A 86 12.05 -21.27 8.15
CA LEU A 86 11.10 -20.15 7.97
C LEU A 86 9.95 -20.25 8.98
N LEU A 87 9.82 -19.24 9.80
CA LEU A 87 8.70 -19.08 10.72
C LEU A 87 7.73 -18.03 10.21
N LEU A 88 6.48 -18.41 10.06
CA LEU A 88 5.37 -17.51 9.75
C LEU A 88 4.54 -17.31 11.02
N ALA A 89 4.24 -16.08 11.40
CA ALA A 89 3.46 -15.82 12.60
C ALA A 89 2.38 -14.77 12.33
N ASP A 90 1.14 -15.11 12.62
CA ASP A 90 -0.02 -14.23 12.48
C ASP A 90 -0.51 -13.80 13.86
N GLU A 91 -0.20 -12.55 14.24
CA GLU A 91 -0.51 -11.95 15.54
C GLU A 91 -0.02 -12.76 16.76
N PRO A 92 1.28 -13.12 16.83
CA PRO A 92 1.79 -13.99 17.87
C PRO A 92 1.78 -13.37 19.27
N THR A 93 1.68 -12.05 19.39
CA THR A 93 1.63 -11.31 20.67
C THR A 93 0.22 -11.26 21.27
N THR A 94 -0.81 -11.64 20.51
CA THR A 94 -2.19 -11.62 20.98
C THR A 94 -2.40 -12.55 22.17
N ASN A 95 -3.01 -12.05 23.24
CA ASN A 95 -3.28 -12.75 24.49
C ASN A 95 -2.04 -13.13 25.32
N LEU A 96 -0.87 -12.57 25.02
CA LEU A 96 0.33 -12.75 25.83
C LEU A 96 0.49 -11.61 26.84
N ASP A 97 1.09 -11.90 27.99
CA ASP A 97 1.59 -10.90 28.92
C ASP A 97 2.94 -10.33 28.44
N ASN A 98 3.32 -9.18 29.00
CA ASN A 98 4.54 -8.48 28.61
C ASN A 98 5.80 -9.33 28.83
N ASP A 99 5.88 -10.07 29.95
CA ASP A 99 7.03 -10.90 30.26
C ASP A 99 7.25 -11.99 29.20
N TYR A 100 6.15 -12.54 28.68
CA TYR A 100 6.25 -13.55 27.63
C TYR A 100 6.55 -12.93 26.26
N ILE A 101 6.05 -11.73 25.98
CA ILE A 101 6.40 -10.99 24.76
C ILE A 101 7.90 -10.70 24.74
N GLU A 102 8.47 -10.20 25.85
CA GLU A 102 9.92 -9.97 25.97
C GLU A 102 10.74 -11.24 25.76
N LYS A 103 10.28 -12.35 26.35
CA LYS A 103 10.92 -13.65 26.13
C LYS A 103 10.86 -14.08 24.68
N LEU A 104 9.70 -13.95 24.03
CA LEU A 104 9.52 -14.28 22.62
C LEU A 104 10.43 -13.41 21.71
N GLU A 105 10.58 -12.13 22.04
CA GLU A 105 11.52 -11.25 21.34
C GLU A 105 12.95 -11.76 21.45
N GLN A 106 13.39 -12.16 22.64
CA GLN A 106 14.74 -12.71 22.85
C GLN A 106 14.94 -14.01 22.07
N ASP A 107 13.97 -14.92 22.12
CA ASP A 107 14.02 -16.19 21.39
C ASP A 107 14.13 -15.94 19.88
N LEU A 108 13.35 -14.99 19.32
CA LEU A 108 13.37 -14.64 17.91
C LEU A 108 14.62 -13.85 17.51
N LYS A 109 15.19 -13.01 18.39
CA LYS A 109 16.48 -12.33 18.13
C LYS A 109 17.61 -13.32 17.96
N ASN A 110 17.61 -14.38 18.76
CA ASN A 110 18.61 -15.44 18.71
C ASN A 110 18.30 -16.52 17.64
N TRP A 111 17.19 -16.39 16.95
CA TRP A 111 16.74 -17.34 15.93
C TRP A 111 17.63 -17.28 14.69
N HIS A 112 18.05 -18.44 14.16
CA HIS A 112 18.93 -18.53 13.01
C HIS A 112 18.18 -18.67 11.66
N GLY A 113 16.86 -18.87 11.69
CA GLY A 113 16.02 -18.92 10.50
C GLY A 113 15.47 -17.56 10.08
N ALA A 114 14.75 -17.51 8.96
CA ALA A 114 13.95 -16.37 8.56
C ALA A 114 12.61 -16.36 9.27
N PHE A 115 12.03 -15.18 9.43
CA PHE A 115 10.63 -15.08 9.84
C PHE A 115 9.85 -14.00 9.10
N ILE A 116 8.54 -14.22 9.00
CA ILE A 116 7.55 -13.20 8.61
C ILE A 116 6.52 -13.12 9.72
N ILE A 117 6.38 -11.93 10.30
CA ILE A 117 5.48 -11.68 11.43
C ILE A 117 4.45 -10.62 11.03
N VAL A 118 3.17 -10.96 11.20
CA VAL A 118 2.07 -9.99 11.22
C VAL A 118 1.84 -9.62 12.68
N SER A 119 1.91 -8.35 13.02
CA SER A 119 1.57 -7.89 14.37
C SER A 119 1.04 -6.46 14.35
N HIS A 120 0.12 -6.16 15.28
CA HIS A 120 -0.30 -4.80 15.61
C HIS A 120 0.59 -4.16 16.68
N ASP A 121 1.46 -4.93 17.31
CA ASP A 121 2.43 -4.44 18.28
C ASP A 121 3.62 -3.81 17.55
N ARG A 122 3.64 -2.48 17.55
CA ARG A 122 4.66 -1.70 16.85
C ARG A 122 6.04 -1.87 17.49
N ALA A 123 6.11 -1.92 18.82
CA ALA A 123 7.37 -2.09 19.53
C ALA A 123 7.98 -3.46 19.24
N PHE A 124 7.16 -4.50 19.21
CA PHE A 124 7.57 -5.86 18.86
C PHE A 124 8.17 -5.92 17.44
N LEU A 125 7.49 -5.29 16.44
CA LEU A 125 8.02 -5.22 15.08
C LEU A 125 9.30 -4.38 15.00
N ASP A 126 9.37 -3.29 15.76
CA ASP A 126 10.53 -2.39 15.76
C ASP A 126 11.79 -3.05 16.31
N ASN A 127 11.61 -3.88 17.34
CA ASN A 127 12.70 -4.60 18.00
C ASN A 127 13.22 -5.80 17.20
N LEU A 128 12.42 -6.37 16.30
CA LEU A 128 12.72 -7.64 15.64
C LEU A 128 12.96 -7.53 14.14
N CYS A 129 12.26 -6.62 13.45
CA CYS A 129 12.27 -6.59 11.99
C CYS A 129 13.37 -5.69 11.44
N THR A 130 13.98 -6.13 10.35
CA THR A 130 14.95 -5.35 9.58
C THR A 130 14.40 -4.97 8.21
N THR A 131 13.22 -5.47 7.88
CA THR A 131 12.50 -5.18 6.65
C THR A 131 11.00 -5.19 6.96
N ILE A 132 10.28 -4.23 6.42
CA ILE A 132 8.82 -4.19 6.49
C ILE A 132 8.25 -4.40 5.11
N TRP A 133 7.33 -5.34 4.99
CA TRP A 133 6.49 -5.52 3.82
C TRP A 133 5.11 -4.93 4.08
N GLU A 134 4.74 -3.95 3.30
CA GLU A 134 3.39 -3.38 3.33
C GLU A 134 2.53 -3.98 2.23
N ILE A 135 1.37 -4.52 2.61
CA ILE A 135 0.35 -4.93 1.64
C ILE A 135 -0.67 -3.81 1.48
N GLU A 136 -0.70 -3.24 0.28
CA GLU A 136 -1.70 -2.25 -0.12
C GLU A 136 -2.20 -2.57 -1.52
N GLU A 137 -3.53 -2.55 -1.71
CA GLU A 137 -4.19 -2.84 -3.00
C GLU A 137 -3.71 -4.13 -3.68
N GLY A 138 -3.42 -5.16 -2.90
CA GLY A 138 -2.96 -6.45 -3.37
C GLY A 138 -1.49 -6.53 -3.76
N ARG A 139 -0.74 -5.45 -3.62
CA ARG A 139 0.70 -5.37 -3.90
C ARG A 139 1.51 -5.35 -2.62
N ILE A 140 2.75 -5.79 -2.72
CA ILE A 140 3.71 -5.68 -1.62
C ILE A 140 4.76 -4.63 -1.98
N THR A 141 4.93 -3.68 -1.09
CA THR A 141 6.05 -2.73 -1.11
C THR A 141 7.00 -3.07 0.03
N GLU A 142 8.29 -3.15 -0.29
CA GLU A 142 9.34 -3.47 0.67
C GLU A 142 10.02 -2.19 1.16
N TYR A 143 10.08 -2.02 2.48
CA TYR A 143 10.79 -0.93 3.16
C TYR A 143 11.94 -1.51 3.98
N LYS A 144 13.14 -1.03 3.74
CA LYS A 144 14.31 -1.43 4.52
C LYS A 144 14.35 -0.70 5.86
N GLY A 145 14.69 -1.42 6.90
CA GLY A 145 14.73 -0.94 8.26
C GLY A 145 13.65 -1.55 9.15
N ASN A 146 13.56 -1.08 10.37
CA ASN A 146 12.56 -1.48 11.35
C ASN A 146 11.22 -0.75 11.13
N TYR A 147 10.28 -0.93 12.04
CA TYR A 147 8.94 -0.32 11.92
C TYR A 147 9.00 1.21 11.98
N SER A 148 9.85 1.79 12.83
CA SER A 148 10.04 3.25 12.91
C SER A 148 10.58 3.82 11.59
N ASN A 149 11.56 3.17 10.97
CA ASN A 149 12.08 3.59 9.66
C ASN A 149 11.01 3.51 8.57
N TYR A 150 10.17 2.48 8.60
CA TYR A 150 9.03 2.36 7.69
C TYR A 150 8.07 3.56 7.83
N VAL A 151 7.71 3.92 9.06
CA VAL A 151 6.81 5.06 9.32
C VAL A 151 7.40 6.36 8.77
N GLU A 152 8.68 6.63 9.03
CA GLU A 152 9.38 7.80 8.49
C GLU A 152 9.37 7.83 6.95
N GLN A 153 9.66 6.70 6.31
CA GLN A 153 9.64 6.59 4.85
C GLN A 153 8.23 6.86 4.29
N LYS A 154 7.19 6.30 4.90
CA LYS A 154 5.79 6.54 4.50
C LYS A 154 5.36 8.00 4.67
N GLU A 155 5.80 8.65 5.74
CA GLU A 155 5.51 10.08 5.94
C GLU A 155 6.17 10.94 4.87
N LEU A 156 7.41 10.62 4.50
CA LEU A 156 8.11 11.32 3.42
C LEU A 156 7.46 11.09 2.05
N GLU A 157 7.04 9.86 1.75
CA GLU A 157 6.29 9.53 0.53
C GLU A 157 4.99 10.33 0.45
N ARG A 158 4.18 10.30 1.51
CA ARG A 158 2.92 11.05 1.58
C ARG A 158 3.13 12.55 1.39
N HIS A 159 4.13 13.12 2.05
CA HIS A 159 4.43 14.53 1.91
C HIS A 159 4.85 14.91 0.47
N ARG A 160 5.60 14.05 -0.21
CA ARG A 160 5.94 14.25 -1.63
C ARG A 160 4.71 14.20 -2.52
N GLU A 161 3.83 13.23 -2.32
CA GLU A 161 2.57 13.10 -3.06
C GLU A 161 1.67 14.33 -2.86
N GLU A 162 1.56 14.83 -1.63
CA GLU A 162 0.81 16.05 -1.31
C GLU A 162 1.37 17.26 -2.06
N LEU A 163 2.70 17.44 -2.07
CA LEU A 163 3.34 18.54 -2.80
C LEU A 163 3.17 18.41 -4.34
N GLU A 164 3.23 17.21 -4.88
CA GLU A 164 2.99 16.97 -6.31
C GLU A 164 1.54 17.25 -6.67
N TYR A 165 0.60 16.82 -5.84
CA TYR A 165 -0.82 17.11 -6.01
C TYR A 165 -1.11 18.62 -5.97
N GLU A 166 -0.53 19.34 -5.03
CA GLU A 166 -0.66 20.82 -4.98
C GLU A 166 -0.12 21.51 -6.24
N LYS A 167 1.04 21.05 -6.75
CA LYS A 167 1.60 21.58 -8.00
C LYS A 167 0.68 21.33 -9.18
N TYR A 168 0.15 20.09 -9.28
CA TYR A 168 -0.80 19.71 -10.31
C TYR A 168 -2.07 20.57 -10.27
N GLU A 169 -2.66 20.77 -9.09
CA GLU A 169 -3.85 21.61 -8.92
C GLU A 169 -3.60 23.09 -9.29
N LYS A 170 -2.42 23.63 -8.93
CA LYS A 170 -2.04 24.99 -9.31
C LYS A 170 -1.91 25.15 -10.83
N GLU A 171 -1.27 24.18 -11.48
CA GLU A 171 -1.09 24.24 -12.95
C GLU A 171 -2.42 24.01 -13.69
N LYS A 172 -3.25 23.09 -13.23
CA LYS A 172 -4.60 22.88 -13.75
C LYS A 172 -5.42 24.15 -13.71
N LYS A 173 -5.48 24.84 -12.57
CA LYS A 173 -6.18 26.12 -12.42
C LYS A 173 -5.62 27.21 -13.31
N ARG A 174 -4.30 27.23 -13.54
CA ARG A 174 -3.65 28.17 -14.46
C ARG A 174 -4.07 27.94 -15.90
N LEU A 175 -4.08 26.69 -16.34
CA LEU A 175 -4.50 26.29 -17.69
C LEU A 175 -5.99 26.57 -17.92
N GLU A 176 -6.86 26.24 -16.98
CA GLU A 176 -8.29 26.56 -17.03
C GLU A 176 -8.55 28.06 -17.20
N LYS A 177 -7.84 28.90 -16.41
CA LYS A 177 -7.92 30.37 -16.57
C LYS A 177 -7.46 30.80 -17.95
N ALA A 178 -6.36 30.24 -18.48
CA ALA A 178 -5.85 30.59 -19.81
C ALA A 178 -6.84 30.19 -20.93
N ILE A 179 -7.49 29.04 -20.82
CA ILE A 179 -8.54 28.59 -21.73
C ILE A 179 -9.72 29.57 -21.71
N ASN A 180 -10.25 29.87 -20.52
CA ASN A 180 -11.37 30.80 -20.37
C ASN A 180 -11.08 32.19 -20.97
N ILE A 181 -9.86 32.69 -20.79
CA ILE A 181 -9.45 33.98 -21.40
C ILE A 181 -9.43 33.89 -22.94
N LYS A 182 -8.93 32.78 -23.50
CA LYS A 182 -8.89 32.58 -24.96
C LYS A 182 -10.29 32.44 -25.52
N GLU A 183 -11.17 31.70 -24.86
CA GLU A 183 -12.58 31.54 -25.28
C GLU A 183 -13.33 32.89 -25.25
N GLN A 184 -13.15 33.68 -24.20
CA GLN A 184 -13.74 35.03 -24.14
C GLN A 184 -13.23 35.94 -25.25
N LYS A 185 -11.93 35.87 -25.57
CA LYS A 185 -11.36 36.63 -26.71
C LYS A 185 -11.93 36.17 -28.05
N ALA A 186 -12.05 34.86 -28.26
CA ALA A 186 -12.67 34.30 -29.48
C ALA A 186 -14.13 34.71 -29.63
N GLN A 187 -14.92 34.64 -28.56
CA GLN A 187 -16.32 35.08 -28.55
C GLN A 187 -16.48 36.56 -28.84
N ARG A 188 -15.54 37.42 -28.34
CA ARG A 188 -15.55 38.88 -28.66
C ARG A 188 -15.18 39.14 -30.13
N ALA A 189 -14.24 38.39 -30.68
CA ALA A 189 -13.83 38.49 -32.09
C ALA A 189 -14.95 38.07 -33.04
N THR A 190 -15.78 37.10 -32.71
CA THR A 190 -16.91 36.60 -33.51
C THR A 190 -18.16 37.46 -33.40
N LYS A 191 -18.29 38.34 -32.39
CA LYS A 191 -19.39 39.32 -32.31
C LYS A 191 -19.09 40.45 -33.31
N LYS A 192 -19.80 40.48 -34.47
CA LYS A 192 -19.77 41.60 -35.41
C LYS A 192 -19.92 42.95 -34.65
N PRO A 193 -19.09 43.96 -34.95
CA PRO A 193 -19.27 45.29 -34.35
C PRO A 193 -20.65 45.82 -34.71
N LYS A 194 -21.42 46.20 -33.70
CA LYS A 194 -22.78 46.74 -33.82
C LYS A 194 -22.84 48.13 -34.44
N ASN A 195 -21.75 48.69 -34.93
CA ASN A 195 -21.66 50.01 -35.52
C ASN A 195 -20.92 49.99 -36.86
N LEU A 196 -21.54 49.45 -37.89
CA LEU A 196 -21.36 49.96 -39.23
C LEU A 196 -22.40 51.10 -39.38
N SER A 197 -21.94 52.31 -39.22
CA SER A 197 -22.75 53.49 -39.42
C SER A 197 -23.20 53.54 -40.88
N SER A 198 -24.45 53.93 -41.04
CA SER A 198 -25.21 54.04 -42.31
C SER A 198 -24.70 55.20 -43.21
N SER A 199 -23.40 55.42 -43.32
CA SER A 199 -22.85 56.52 -44.10
C SER A 199 -22.20 56.12 -45.44
N GLU A 200 -22.21 54.86 -45.80
CA GLU A 200 -21.65 54.42 -47.11
C GLU A 200 -22.73 54.07 -48.18
N SER A 201 -23.94 54.50 -48.04
CA SER A 201 -25.00 54.28 -49.05
C SER A 201 -25.31 55.54 -49.92
N ARG A 202 -24.37 56.48 -49.99
CA ARG A 202 -24.55 57.67 -50.84
C ARG A 202 -23.40 57.87 -51.82
N ILE A 203 -23.06 56.87 -52.64
CA ILE A 203 -22.43 57.09 -53.92
C ILE A 203 -23.20 56.23 -54.93
N LYS A 204 -24.39 56.69 -55.32
CA LYS A 204 -25.11 56.29 -56.50
C LYS A 204 -25.34 57.53 -57.32
N GLY A 205 -24.85 57.58 -58.49
CA GLY A 205 -25.33 58.51 -59.49
C GLY A 205 -24.27 59.28 -60.23
N THR A 206 -23.54 58.58 -61.05
CA THR A 206 -23.05 59.24 -62.25
C THR A 206 -23.49 58.35 -63.45
N LYS A 207 -24.43 58.92 -64.21
CA LYS A 207 -24.89 58.40 -65.45
C LYS A 207 -23.72 58.46 -66.44
N PRO A 208 -23.61 57.49 -67.40
CA PRO A 208 -22.70 57.64 -68.55
C PRO A 208 -23.33 58.61 -69.49
N TYR A 209 -22.50 59.55 -69.96
CA TYR A 209 -22.76 60.38 -71.14
C TYR A 209 -22.00 59.82 -72.33
N PHE A 210 -22.77 59.60 -73.39
CA PHE A 210 -22.41 59.45 -74.83
C PHE A 210 -21.80 58.06 -75.21
N ALA A 211 -22.08 57.50 -76.36
CA ALA A 211 -22.87 57.82 -77.58
C ALA A 211 -22.96 56.47 -78.29
#